data_7177ad6e34a1794bca3043af3efffd9a
#
_entry.id   7177ad6e34a1794bca3043af3efffd9a
#
_cell.length_a   1.000
_cell.length_b   1.000
_cell.length_c   1.000
_cell.angle_alpha   90.00
_cell.angle_beta   90.00
_cell.angle_gamma   90.00
#
_symmetry.space_group_name_H-M   'P 1'
#
loop_
_entity.id
_entity.type
_entity.pdbx_description
1 polymer ?
#
loop_
_entity_poly.entity_id
_entity_poly.type
_entity_poly.pdbx_seq_one_letter_code
_entity_poly.pdbx_strand_id
1 'polypeptide(L)'
;MIRKLVLPFLAIIGLAVALAMVISGNRAAPTAQTLVQSANAPFTSYVFGPGIVEASTENIAIGTPVSGIVTAIYVKWGDRVKSGAPLFKVDTRDLEAQILPANAKVKEVEAQLLPATPKVNEAEATLEKAENRLKVGQGLEPGVSISAEEMANRRLDVGINKAIFASAEAQVEQIKAQIASAKAQVEQIEREIALRTIRAPISGRILQMKTRLGEYAQSGVLSTPLMLFGDDTRLHVRVDIDENDAWRFQPCAPAVASVRGNPEIKTPLQYVRTDPDVIPKATLTGDTTQRTDSRVLQVIYSFDPASLPLYVGQMMDVLIEAAPNGGAKSGPQHPAGPCGDLASGNRKAQPVNGRKH
;
A
#
# COMPACT_ATOMS: atom_id res chain seq x y z
N MET A 1 -14.28 -76.76 -53.67
CA MET A 1 -14.14 -77.09 -52.25
C MET A 1 -13.35 -76.06 -51.40
N ILE A 2 -12.51 -75.28 -51.95
CA ILE A 2 -11.61 -74.26 -51.21
C ILE A 2 -12.39 -73.15 -50.53
N ARG A 3 -13.53 -72.70 -51.05
CA ARG A 3 -14.33 -71.58 -50.56
C ARG A 3 -15.05 -71.88 -49.20
N LYS A 4 -15.30 -73.12 -48.85
CA LYS A 4 -15.95 -73.52 -47.55
C LYS A 4 -14.98 -73.54 -46.37
N LEU A 5 -13.67 -73.58 -46.63
CA LEU A 5 -12.63 -73.56 -45.56
C LEU A 5 -12.06 -72.17 -45.27
N VAL A 6 -12.15 -71.27 -46.22
CA VAL A 6 -11.58 -69.88 -46.09
C VAL A 6 -12.36 -69.03 -45.08
N LEU A 7 -13.70 -69.18 -45.03
CA LEU A 7 -14.53 -68.38 -44.10
C LEU A 7 -14.26 -68.69 -42.61
N PRO A 8 -14.20 -69.97 -42.18
CA PRO A 8 -13.89 -70.30 -40.77
C PRO A 8 -12.44 -69.87 -40.40
N PHE A 9 -11.48 -69.92 -41.34
CA PHE A 9 -10.13 -69.59 -41.08
C PHE A 9 -9.97 -68.06 -40.89
N LEU A 10 -10.68 -67.22 -41.63
CA LEU A 10 -10.76 -65.74 -41.43
C LEU A 10 -11.43 -65.40 -40.08
N ALA A 11 -12.44 -66.12 -39.66
CA ALA A 11 -13.11 -65.92 -38.39
C ALA A 11 -12.18 -66.25 -37.21
N ILE A 12 -11.38 -67.32 -37.28
CA ILE A 12 -10.40 -67.66 -36.25
C ILE A 12 -9.27 -66.60 -36.16
N ILE A 13 -8.78 -66.08 -37.32
CA ILE A 13 -7.79 -65.04 -37.34
C ILE A 13 -8.37 -63.73 -36.73
N GLY A 14 -9.60 -63.34 -37.08
CA GLY A 14 -10.27 -62.19 -36.51
C GLY A 14 -10.45 -62.29 -34.99
N LEU A 15 -10.82 -63.53 -34.50
CA LEU A 15 -10.95 -63.77 -33.06
C LEU A 15 -9.57 -63.65 -32.34
N ALA A 16 -8.53 -64.19 -32.95
CA ALA A 16 -7.18 -64.16 -32.40
C ALA A 16 -6.64 -62.73 -32.33
N VAL A 17 -6.89 -61.90 -33.34
CA VAL A 17 -6.52 -60.48 -33.34
C VAL A 17 -7.31 -59.70 -32.31
N ALA A 18 -8.61 -59.95 -32.16
CA ALA A 18 -9.43 -59.30 -31.12
C ALA A 18 -8.98 -59.67 -29.71
N LEU A 19 -8.64 -60.98 -29.51
CA LEU A 19 -8.09 -61.42 -28.21
C LEU A 19 -6.72 -60.83 -27.90
N ALA A 20 -5.86 -60.68 -28.89
CA ALA A 20 -4.56 -60.03 -28.77
C ALA A 20 -4.71 -58.54 -28.46
N MET A 21 -5.69 -57.83 -29.05
CA MET A 21 -6.00 -56.41 -28.73
C MET A 21 -6.52 -56.25 -27.31
N VAL A 22 -7.39 -57.13 -26.83
CA VAL A 22 -7.89 -57.07 -25.45
C VAL A 22 -6.76 -57.34 -24.43
N ILE A 23 -5.91 -58.32 -24.70
CA ILE A 23 -4.77 -58.62 -23.83
C ILE A 23 -3.72 -57.46 -23.87
N SER A 24 -3.50 -56.82 -25.03
CA SER A 24 -2.60 -55.71 -25.16
C SER A 24 -3.16 -54.41 -24.57
N GLY A 25 -4.49 -54.19 -24.66
CA GLY A 25 -5.18 -53.03 -24.07
C GLY A 25 -5.31 -53.08 -22.55
N ASN A 26 -5.22 -54.28 -21.96
CA ASN A 26 -5.33 -54.46 -20.51
C ASN A 26 -3.98 -54.47 -19.79
N ARG A 27 -2.92 -53.92 -20.45
CA ARG A 27 -1.68 -53.61 -19.73
C ARG A 27 -1.97 -52.47 -18.79
N ALA A 28 -1.92 -52.76 -17.47
CA ALA A 28 -2.01 -51.73 -16.44
C ALA A 28 -1.10 -50.58 -16.82
N ALA A 29 -1.65 -49.33 -16.86
CA ALA A 29 -0.85 -48.15 -17.03
C ALA A 29 0.34 -48.24 -16.04
N PRO A 30 1.57 -47.90 -16.44
CA PRO A 30 2.69 -47.92 -15.53
C PRO A 30 2.25 -47.07 -14.31
N THR A 31 2.25 -47.69 -13.14
CA THR A 31 2.01 -46.99 -11.88
C THR A 31 2.90 -45.78 -11.91
N ALA A 32 2.28 -44.58 -11.83
CA ALA A 32 3.01 -43.34 -11.71
C ALA A 32 4.08 -43.56 -10.65
N GLN A 33 5.34 -43.41 -11.04
CA GLN A 33 6.45 -43.57 -10.10
C GLN A 33 6.12 -42.66 -8.95
N THR A 34 5.90 -43.23 -7.77
CA THR A 34 5.86 -42.48 -6.52
C THR A 34 7.04 -41.53 -6.57
N LEU A 35 6.76 -40.24 -6.59
CA LEU A 35 7.77 -39.20 -6.54
C LEU A 35 8.79 -39.66 -5.50
N VAL A 36 10.00 -39.93 -5.94
CA VAL A 36 11.10 -40.35 -5.08
C VAL A 36 11.17 -39.31 -3.97
N GLN A 37 10.72 -39.70 -2.80
CA GLN A 37 10.81 -38.86 -1.61
C GLN A 37 12.28 -38.53 -1.48
N SER A 38 12.60 -37.25 -1.65
CA SER A 38 13.97 -36.78 -1.71
C SER A 38 14.71 -37.34 -0.49
N ALA A 39 15.70 -38.20 -0.69
CA ALA A 39 16.45 -38.86 0.39
C ALA A 39 17.19 -37.87 1.32
N ASN A 40 17.05 -36.57 1.09
CA ASN A 40 17.66 -35.45 1.78
C ASN A 40 16.62 -34.43 2.32
N ALA A 41 15.45 -34.88 2.77
CA ALA A 41 14.55 -33.98 3.51
C ALA A 41 15.26 -33.50 4.79
N PRO A 42 15.33 -32.19 5.06
CA PRO A 42 16.05 -31.64 6.22
C PRO A 42 15.39 -32.01 7.56
N PHE A 43 14.15 -32.45 7.55
CA PHE A 43 13.34 -32.78 8.72
C PHE A 43 12.78 -34.19 8.65
N THR A 44 12.65 -34.84 9.80
CA THR A 44 12.05 -36.19 9.93
C THR A 44 10.56 -36.19 9.62
N SER A 45 9.88 -35.11 9.96
CA SER A 45 8.45 -34.86 9.65
C SER A 45 8.31 -33.42 9.18
N TYR A 46 7.60 -33.21 8.09
CA TYR A 46 7.45 -31.90 7.50
C TYR A 46 6.09 -31.74 6.80
N VAL A 47 5.71 -30.48 6.62
CA VAL A 47 4.65 -30.04 5.71
C VAL A 47 5.31 -29.40 4.49
N PHE A 48 4.83 -29.77 3.30
CA PHE A 48 5.27 -29.17 2.04
C PHE A 48 4.29 -28.09 1.61
N GLY A 49 4.83 -26.94 1.15
CA GLY A 49 4.06 -25.89 0.52
C GLY A 49 4.81 -25.24 -0.63
N PRO A 50 4.14 -24.96 -1.76
CA PRO A 50 4.72 -24.06 -2.76
C PRO A 50 4.80 -22.65 -2.17
N GLY A 51 5.95 -22.02 -2.34
CA GLY A 51 6.18 -20.66 -1.90
C GLY A 51 6.35 -19.71 -3.09
N ILE A 52 5.93 -18.46 -2.95
CA ILE A 52 6.16 -17.38 -3.92
C ILE A 52 7.04 -16.34 -3.25
N VAL A 53 8.12 -15.96 -3.94
CA VAL A 53 9.03 -14.91 -3.48
C VAL A 53 8.36 -13.55 -3.66
N GLU A 54 8.30 -12.76 -2.59
CA GLU A 54 7.72 -11.43 -2.57
C GLU A 54 8.67 -10.42 -1.92
N ALA A 55 8.46 -9.13 -2.15
CA ALA A 55 9.12 -8.08 -1.40
C ALA A 55 8.70 -8.13 0.08
N SER A 56 9.54 -7.66 1.00
CA SER A 56 9.23 -7.65 2.45
C SER A 56 7.97 -6.86 2.80
N THR A 57 7.60 -5.91 1.96
CA THR A 57 6.40 -5.07 2.09
C THR A 57 5.20 -5.60 1.31
N GLU A 58 5.30 -6.82 0.79
CA GLU A 58 4.45 -7.31 -0.29
C GLU A 58 4.63 -6.48 -1.57
N ASN A 59 3.97 -6.88 -2.66
CA ASN A 59 4.08 -6.15 -3.91
C ASN A 59 3.06 -5.02 -3.94
N ILE A 60 3.51 -3.78 -3.78
CA ILE A 60 2.66 -2.59 -3.79
C ILE A 60 2.27 -2.27 -5.23
N ALA A 61 0.96 -2.28 -5.50
CA ALA A 61 0.40 -1.87 -6.79
C ALA A 61 0.30 -0.35 -6.87
N ILE A 62 1.10 0.28 -7.73
CA ILE A 62 1.05 1.73 -7.96
C ILE A 62 0.07 2.02 -9.08
N GLY A 63 -0.93 2.86 -8.75
CA GLY A 63 -1.88 3.45 -9.69
C GLY A 63 -1.77 4.96 -9.72
N THR A 64 -2.78 5.62 -10.28
CA THR A 64 -2.94 7.08 -10.26
C THR A 64 -4.29 7.47 -9.66
N PRO A 65 -4.36 8.50 -8.83
CA PRO A 65 -5.63 9.00 -8.29
C PRO A 65 -6.45 9.75 -9.36
N VAL A 66 -5.79 10.25 -10.42
CA VAL A 66 -6.40 11.05 -11.49
C VAL A 66 -6.06 10.43 -12.83
N SER A 67 -7.08 10.25 -13.68
CA SER A 67 -6.89 9.76 -15.05
C SER A 67 -6.26 10.81 -15.95
N GLY A 68 -5.43 10.38 -16.90
CA GLY A 68 -4.83 11.27 -17.89
C GLY A 68 -3.66 10.63 -18.64
N ILE A 69 -3.06 11.39 -19.54
CA ILE A 69 -1.90 10.93 -20.33
C ILE A 69 -0.63 11.02 -19.49
N VAL A 70 0.20 9.99 -19.52
CA VAL A 70 1.52 10.00 -18.87
C VAL A 70 2.48 10.87 -19.68
N THR A 71 2.90 11.98 -19.08
CA THR A 71 3.77 12.98 -19.73
C THR A 71 5.24 12.84 -19.37
N ALA A 72 5.55 12.20 -18.25
CA ALA A 72 6.93 11.91 -17.84
C ALA A 72 7.01 10.64 -17.01
N ILE A 73 8.12 9.91 -17.15
CA ILE A 73 8.50 8.77 -16.31
C ILE A 73 9.91 9.04 -15.80
N TYR A 74 10.09 9.02 -14.48
CA TYR A 74 11.33 9.41 -13.82
C TYR A 74 12.20 8.22 -13.41
N VAL A 75 11.67 7.01 -13.54
CA VAL A 75 12.30 5.78 -13.06
C VAL A 75 12.36 4.72 -14.16
N LYS A 76 13.24 3.73 -13.99
CA LYS A 76 13.38 2.56 -14.86
C LYS A 76 13.12 1.28 -14.07
N TRP A 77 12.96 0.17 -14.78
CA TRP A 77 12.89 -1.15 -14.16
C TRP A 77 14.13 -1.43 -13.32
N GLY A 78 13.93 -1.91 -12.11
CA GLY A 78 15.01 -2.26 -11.20
C GLY A 78 15.61 -1.08 -10.43
N ASP A 79 15.22 0.16 -10.71
CA ASP A 79 15.71 1.33 -9.96
C ASP A 79 15.29 1.24 -8.50
N ARG A 80 16.22 1.59 -7.61
CA ARG A 80 15.93 1.84 -6.19
C ARG A 80 15.59 3.31 -5.99
N VAL A 81 14.47 3.56 -5.34
CA VAL A 81 13.98 4.92 -5.06
C VAL A 81 13.70 5.09 -3.57
N LYS A 82 13.83 6.32 -3.10
CA LYS A 82 13.48 6.71 -1.73
C LYS A 82 11.99 7.05 -1.65
N SER A 83 11.42 6.92 -0.45
CA SER A 83 10.07 7.42 -0.16
C SER A 83 9.91 8.88 -0.63
N GLY A 84 8.78 9.20 -1.26
CA GLY A 84 8.49 10.52 -1.82
C GLY A 84 9.13 10.83 -3.18
N ALA A 85 10.05 10.00 -3.71
CA ALA A 85 10.64 10.20 -5.03
C ALA A 85 9.57 10.12 -6.13
N PRO A 86 9.62 10.99 -7.16
CA PRO A 86 8.65 10.95 -8.26
C PRO A 86 8.88 9.68 -9.11
N LEU A 87 7.79 9.00 -9.45
CA LEU A 87 7.78 7.82 -10.31
C LEU A 87 7.38 8.17 -11.73
N PHE A 88 6.23 8.79 -11.89
CA PHE A 88 5.73 9.29 -13.17
C PHE A 88 4.79 10.47 -12.97
N LYS A 89 4.54 11.23 -14.02
CA LYS A 89 3.65 12.40 -14.05
C LYS A 89 2.56 12.22 -15.09
N VAL A 90 1.34 12.51 -14.70
CA VAL A 90 0.17 12.63 -15.57
C VAL A 90 0.04 14.09 -16.03
N ASP A 91 -0.61 14.34 -17.15
CA ASP A 91 -0.75 15.66 -17.77
C ASP A 91 -1.32 16.71 -16.80
N THR A 92 -0.60 17.84 -16.68
CA THR A 92 -0.93 18.95 -15.80
C THR A 92 -1.21 20.25 -16.53
N ARG A 93 -1.13 20.27 -17.88
CA ARG A 93 -1.19 21.49 -18.69
C ARG A 93 -2.47 22.28 -18.48
N ASP A 94 -3.58 21.59 -18.27
CA ASP A 94 -4.88 22.20 -17.96
C ASP A 94 -4.88 22.97 -16.64
N LEU A 95 -4.26 22.41 -15.60
CA LEU A 95 -4.13 23.04 -14.27
C LEU A 95 -3.06 24.15 -14.28
N GLU A 96 -1.94 23.91 -14.96
CA GLU A 96 -0.89 24.93 -15.15
C GLU A 96 -1.43 26.16 -15.88
N ALA A 97 -2.36 25.99 -16.80
CA ALA A 97 -3.07 27.10 -17.43
C ALA A 97 -4.01 27.86 -16.48
N GLN A 98 -4.59 27.16 -15.49
CA GLN A 98 -5.50 27.75 -14.50
C GLN A 98 -4.77 28.51 -13.38
N ILE A 99 -3.52 28.16 -13.06
CA ILE A 99 -2.79 28.78 -11.97
C ILE A 99 -2.45 30.25 -12.27
N LEU A 100 -2.22 30.60 -13.53
CA LEU A 100 -1.86 31.95 -13.93
C LEU A 100 -3.00 32.96 -13.67
N PRO A 101 -4.25 32.75 -14.11
CA PRO A 101 -5.35 33.66 -13.78
C PRO A 101 -5.70 33.65 -12.28
N ALA A 102 -5.54 32.53 -11.58
CA ALA A 102 -5.74 32.48 -10.14
C ALA A 102 -4.74 33.34 -9.39
N ASN A 103 -3.47 33.30 -9.75
CA ASN A 103 -2.43 34.19 -9.19
C ASN A 103 -2.66 35.68 -9.55
N ALA A 104 -3.16 35.96 -10.76
CA ALA A 104 -3.53 37.32 -11.14
C ALA A 104 -4.68 37.83 -10.25
N LYS A 105 -5.65 37.00 -9.91
CA LYS A 105 -6.75 37.36 -9.00
C LYS A 105 -6.28 37.67 -7.59
N VAL A 106 -5.31 36.90 -7.07
CA VAL A 106 -4.67 37.26 -5.77
C VAL A 106 -4.09 38.65 -5.80
N LYS A 107 -3.31 38.96 -6.84
CA LYS A 107 -2.69 40.31 -6.98
C LYS A 107 -3.73 41.41 -7.14
N GLU A 108 -4.81 41.17 -7.88
CA GLU A 108 -5.92 42.11 -8.05
C GLU A 108 -6.55 42.47 -6.68
N VAL A 109 -6.83 41.46 -5.87
CA VAL A 109 -7.43 41.68 -4.56
C VAL A 109 -6.42 42.31 -3.58
N GLU A 110 -5.16 41.88 -3.62
CA GLU A 110 -4.08 42.52 -2.81
C GLU A 110 -3.93 43.99 -3.13
N ALA A 111 -4.07 44.40 -4.39
CA ALA A 111 -4.01 45.80 -4.78
C ALA A 111 -5.13 46.66 -4.15
N GLN A 112 -6.25 46.08 -3.73
CA GLN A 112 -7.34 46.80 -3.07
C GLN A 112 -6.98 47.25 -1.63
N LEU A 113 -5.94 46.62 -1.01
CA LEU A 113 -5.42 47.08 0.28
C LEU A 113 -4.73 48.43 0.19
N LEU A 114 -4.13 48.78 -0.95
CA LEU A 114 -3.38 50.01 -1.13
C LEU A 114 -4.23 51.26 -0.85
N PRO A 115 -5.49 51.39 -1.37
CA PRO A 115 -6.34 52.54 -1.04
C PRO A 115 -7.10 52.34 0.30
N ALA A 116 -7.28 51.11 0.80
CA ALA A 116 -8.04 50.85 2.02
C ALA A 116 -7.26 51.20 3.29
N THR A 117 -5.97 50.88 3.34
CA THR A 117 -5.12 51.13 4.51
C THR A 117 -5.01 52.61 4.86
N PRO A 118 -4.74 53.56 3.93
CA PRO A 118 -4.74 54.97 4.22
C PRO A 118 -6.07 55.52 4.75
N LYS A 119 -7.22 54.96 4.31
CA LYS A 119 -8.55 55.34 4.83
C LYS A 119 -8.73 54.97 6.31
N VAL A 120 -8.17 53.86 6.75
CA VAL A 120 -8.16 53.53 8.19
C VAL A 120 -7.35 54.57 8.97
N ASN A 121 -6.15 54.93 8.50
CA ASN A 121 -5.31 55.91 9.15
C ASN A 121 -5.98 57.30 9.19
N GLU A 122 -6.69 57.72 8.12
CA GLU A 122 -7.47 58.94 8.06
C GLU A 122 -8.60 58.95 9.08
N ALA A 123 -9.37 57.82 9.14
CA ALA A 123 -10.45 57.67 10.09
C ALA A 123 -9.95 57.64 11.54
N GLU A 124 -8.80 57.02 11.82
CA GLU A 124 -8.14 57.00 13.11
C GLU A 124 -7.75 58.42 13.55
N ALA A 125 -7.09 59.17 12.66
CA ALA A 125 -6.67 60.53 12.95
C ALA A 125 -7.87 61.46 13.22
N THR A 126 -9.01 61.30 12.50
CA THR A 126 -10.22 62.08 12.75
C THR A 126 -10.87 61.72 14.06
N LEU A 127 -10.87 60.42 14.44
CA LEU A 127 -11.36 59.97 15.74
C LEU A 127 -10.52 60.53 16.87
N GLU A 128 -9.19 60.44 16.80
CA GLU A 128 -8.27 60.96 17.77
C GLU A 128 -8.49 62.49 17.97
N LYS A 129 -8.67 63.23 16.87
CA LYS A 129 -9.01 64.66 16.93
C LYS A 129 -10.33 64.94 17.66
N ALA A 130 -11.37 64.14 17.42
CA ALA A 130 -12.65 64.26 18.10
C ALA A 130 -12.54 63.94 19.59
N GLU A 131 -11.82 62.86 19.95
CA GLU A 131 -11.55 62.48 21.33
C GLU A 131 -10.73 63.55 22.09
N ASN A 132 -9.72 64.10 21.48
CA ASN A 132 -8.95 65.19 22.06
C ASN A 132 -9.81 66.43 22.30
N ARG A 133 -10.70 66.85 21.37
CA ARG A 133 -11.65 67.96 21.56
C ARG A 133 -12.61 67.67 22.72
N LEU A 134 -13.13 66.46 22.85
CA LEU A 134 -14.01 66.04 23.97
C LEU A 134 -13.22 66.16 25.29
N LYS A 135 -12.01 65.58 25.35
CA LYS A 135 -11.13 65.62 26.54
C LYS A 135 -10.84 67.03 27.01
N VAL A 136 -10.51 67.93 26.08
CA VAL A 136 -10.30 69.37 26.39
C VAL A 136 -11.58 69.97 26.93
N GLY A 137 -12.76 69.71 26.34
CA GLY A 137 -14.03 70.17 26.83
C GLY A 137 -14.37 69.70 28.25
N GLN A 138 -14.03 68.46 28.57
CA GLN A 138 -14.25 67.89 29.93
C GLN A 138 -13.36 68.55 31.00
N GLY A 139 -12.24 69.14 30.65
CA GLY A 139 -11.36 69.88 31.54
C GLY A 139 -11.79 71.34 31.77
N LEU A 140 -12.84 71.87 31.09
CA LEU A 140 -13.34 73.23 31.24
C LEU A 140 -14.47 73.27 32.26
N GLU A 141 -14.68 74.45 32.95
CA GLU A 141 -15.76 74.60 33.91
C GLU A 141 -17.14 74.55 33.21
N PRO A 142 -18.06 73.60 33.61
CA PRO A 142 -19.35 73.45 33.01
C PRO A 142 -20.26 74.69 33.19
N GLY A 143 -20.86 75.18 32.10
CA GLY A 143 -21.81 76.29 32.10
C GLY A 143 -21.18 77.66 32.08
N VAL A 144 -19.82 77.79 32.31
CA VAL A 144 -19.07 79.05 32.23
C VAL A 144 -18.24 79.12 30.95
N SER A 145 -17.53 78.03 30.65
CA SER A 145 -16.57 77.99 29.52
C SER A 145 -17.04 77.11 28.36
N ILE A 146 -18.07 76.20 28.59
CA ILE A 146 -18.65 75.35 27.58
C ILE A 146 -20.11 74.99 27.90
N SER A 147 -21.02 75.11 26.91
CA SER A 147 -22.44 74.74 27.08
C SER A 147 -22.67 73.23 27.16
N ALA A 148 -23.77 72.83 27.82
CA ALA A 148 -24.21 71.43 27.89
C ALA A 148 -24.46 70.84 26.48
N GLU A 149 -25.04 71.65 25.58
CA GLU A 149 -25.28 71.29 24.19
C GLU A 149 -23.97 71.02 23.42
N GLU A 150 -22.99 71.88 23.53
CA GLU A 150 -21.67 71.70 22.90
C GLU A 150 -20.96 70.43 23.40
N MET A 151 -21.06 70.15 24.72
CA MET A 151 -20.54 68.87 25.27
C MET A 151 -21.28 67.64 24.72
N ALA A 152 -22.58 67.73 24.54
CA ALA A 152 -23.36 66.65 23.93
C ALA A 152 -22.96 66.43 22.46
N ASN A 153 -22.77 67.51 21.70
CA ASN A 153 -22.32 67.48 20.32
C ASN A 153 -20.90 66.86 20.20
N ARG A 154 -19.95 67.19 21.06
CA ARG A 154 -18.61 66.56 21.05
C ARG A 154 -18.65 65.09 21.37
N ARG A 155 -19.55 64.63 22.26
CA ARG A 155 -19.74 63.20 22.50
C ARG A 155 -20.32 62.46 21.28
N LEU A 156 -21.27 63.09 20.58
CA LEU A 156 -21.85 62.58 19.35
C LEU A 156 -20.80 62.51 18.25
N ASP A 157 -19.94 63.54 18.10
CA ASP A 157 -18.85 63.54 17.13
C ASP A 157 -17.88 62.39 17.35
N VAL A 158 -17.49 62.11 18.61
CA VAL A 158 -16.68 60.90 18.94
C VAL A 158 -17.38 59.63 18.52
N GLY A 159 -18.70 59.50 18.81
CA GLY A 159 -19.50 58.33 18.43
C GLY A 159 -19.53 58.10 16.91
N ILE A 160 -19.73 59.21 16.14
CA ILE A 160 -19.75 59.17 14.68
C ILE A 160 -18.38 58.75 14.12
N ASN A 161 -17.29 59.39 14.58
CA ASN A 161 -15.95 59.11 14.09
C ASN A 161 -15.50 57.70 14.47
N LYS A 162 -15.87 57.18 15.64
CA LYS A 162 -15.65 55.78 16.04
C LYS A 162 -16.37 54.78 15.12
N ALA A 163 -17.57 55.10 14.70
CA ALA A 163 -18.32 54.25 13.75
C ALA A 163 -17.67 54.27 12.35
N ILE A 164 -17.13 55.46 11.91
CA ILE A 164 -16.40 55.59 10.64
C ILE A 164 -15.08 54.78 10.69
N PHE A 165 -14.34 54.88 11.78
CA PHE A 165 -13.10 54.12 11.98
C PHE A 165 -13.38 52.60 11.96
N ALA A 166 -14.35 52.13 12.72
CA ALA A 166 -14.75 50.71 12.74
C ALA A 166 -15.20 50.22 11.35
N SER A 167 -15.91 51.06 10.57
CA SER A 167 -16.27 50.72 9.19
C SER A 167 -15.07 50.60 8.27
N ALA A 168 -14.07 51.47 8.40
CA ALA A 168 -12.83 51.43 7.62
C ALA A 168 -12.00 50.15 7.96
N GLU A 169 -11.90 49.83 9.26
CA GLU A 169 -11.26 48.55 9.70
C GLU A 169 -11.99 47.35 9.15
N ALA A 170 -13.32 47.31 9.24
CA ALA A 170 -14.13 46.20 8.70
C ALA A 170 -13.91 46.03 7.19
N GLN A 171 -13.74 47.13 6.44
CA GLN A 171 -13.44 47.06 5.01
C GLN A 171 -12.07 46.44 4.74
N VAL A 172 -11.04 46.76 5.54
CA VAL A 172 -9.72 46.11 5.43
C VAL A 172 -9.80 44.62 5.74
N GLU A 173 -10.50 44.24 6.82
CA GLU A 173 -10.70 42.83 7.17
C GLU A 173 -11.49 42.06 6.09
N GLN A 174 -12.47 42.66 5.45
CA GLN A 174 -13.18 42.10 4.31
C GLN A 174 -12.21 41.82 3.14
N ILE A 175 -11.33 42.77 2.81
CA ILE A 175 -10.33 42.59 1.73
C ILE A 175 -9.35 41.49 2.11
N LYS A 176 -8.87 41.44 3.35
CA LYS A 176 -8.00 40.35 3.82
C LYS A 176 -8.66 38.96 3.69
N ALA A 177 -9.94 38.86 4.02
CA ALA A 177 -10.72 37.62 3.84
C ALA A 177 -10.81 37.22 2.36
N GLN A 178 -10.99 38.20 1.45
CA GLN A 178 -10.99 37.95 0.01
C GLN A 178 -9.63 37.46 -0.50
N ILE A 179 -8.51 38.07 0.00
CA ILE A 179 -7.15 37.61 -0.32
C ILE A 179 -6.96 36.17 0.15
N ALA A 180 -7.37 35.84 1.37
CA ALA A 180 -7.27 34.47 1.89
C ALA A 180 -8.03 33.47 1.02
N SER A 181 -9.25 33.84 0.57
CA SER A 181 -10.06 33.00 -0.34
C SER A 181 -9.36 32.83 -1.70
N ALA A 182 -8.82 33.89 -2.29
CA ALA A 182 -8.11 33.82 -3.56
C ALA A 182 -6.82 32.97 -3.44
N LYS A 183 -6.07 33.08 -2.35
CA LYS A 183 -4.89 32.24 -2.07
C LYS A 183 -5.26 30.76 -1.88
N ALA A 184 -6.36 30.48 -1.19
CA ALA A 184 -6.87 29.11 -1.03
C ALA A 184 -7.21 28.46 -2.38
N GLN A 185 -7.71 29.26 -3.35
CA GLN A 185 -7.98 28.76 -4.71
C GLN A 185 -6.66 28.40 -5.45
N VAL A 186 -5.61 29.19 -5.33
CA VAL A 186 -4.28 28.87 -5.87
C VAL A 186 -3.73 27.59 -5.25
N GLU A 187 -3.78 27.49 -3.93
CA GLU A 187 -3.31 26.31 -3.20
C GLU A 187 -4.08 25.03 -3.58
N GLN A 188 -5.39 25.14 -3.86
CA GLN A 188 -6.17 24.02 -4.37
C GLN A 188 -5.62 23.52 -5.71
N ILE A 189 -5.37 24.43 -6.66
CA ILE A 189 -4.84 24.07 -7.98
C ILE A 189 -3.44 23.44 -7.84
N GLU A 190 -2.59 24.00 -7.00
CA GLU A 190 -1.25 23.45 -6.73
C GLU A 190 -1.29 22.04 -6.13
N ARG A 191 -2.24 21.77 -5.22
CA ARG A 191 -2.46 20.42 -4.68
C ARG A 191 -2.94 19.46 -5.76
N GLU A 192 -3.81 19.88 -6.66
CA GLU A 192 -4.26 19.05 -7.78
C GLU A 192 -3.10 18.74 -8.75
N ILE A 193 -2.23 19.71 -9.03
CA ILE A 193 -0.99 19.49 -9.79
C ILE A 193 -0.07 18.49 -9.09
N ALA A 194 0.08 18.62 -7.77
CA ALA A 194 0.90 17.71 -6.98
C ALA A 194 0.38 16.26 -6.99
N LEU A 195 -0.94 16.07 -6.98
CA LEU A 195 -1.57 14.74 -7.08
C LEU A 195 -1.33 14.06 -8.43
N ARG A 196 -1.06 14.81 -9.49
CA ARG A 196 -0.73 14.26 -10.81
C ARG A 196 0.72 13.80 -10.94
N THR A 197 1.57 14.06 -9.95
CA THR A 197 2.91 13.49 -9.83
C THR A 197 2.85 12.33 -8.84
N ILE A 198 2.86 11.12 -9.35
CA ILE A 198 2.81 9.89 -8.54
C ILE A 198 4.19 9.65 -7.94
N ARG A 199 4.22 9.44 -6.62
CA ARG A 199 5.45 9.28 -5.83
C ARG A 199 5.51 7.93 -5.16
N ALA A 200 6.75 7.48 -4.85
CA ALA A 200 7.00 6.26 -4.11
C ALA A 200 6.46 6.37 -2.67
N PRO A 201 5.59 5.45 -2.22
CA PRO A 201 5.03 5.50 -0.86
C PRO A 201 6.07 5.19 0.22
N ILE A 202 7.03 4.34 -0.10
CA ILE A 202 8.13 3.91 0.78
C ILE A 202 9.44 3.92 -0.01
N SER A 203 10.57 3.65 0.65
CA SER A 203 11.83 3.34 -0.05
C SER A 203 11.80 1.89 -0.53
N GLY A 204 12.28 1.62 -1.76
CA GLY A 204 12.25 0.27 -2.34
C GLY A 204 12.70 0.26 -3.79
N ARG A 205 12.32 -0.79 -4.51
CA ARG A 205 12.68 -1.03 -5.91
C ARG A 205 11.45 -1.10 -6.82
N ILE A 206 11.59 -0.62 -8.06
CA ILE A 206 10.61 -0.82 -9.13
C ILE A 206 10.72 -2.28 -9.62
N LEU A 207 9.73 -3.10 -9.27
CA LEU A 207 9.68 -4.51 -9.62
C LEU A 207 9.17 -4.72 -11.05
N GLN A 208 8.14 -3.96 -11.44
CA GLN A 208 7.57 -4.00 -12.77
C GLN A 208 7.00 -2.63 -13.15
N MET A 209 7.14 -2.26 -14.41
CA MET A 209 6.55 -1.05 -14.98
C MET A 209 5.75 -1.43 -16.23
N LYS A 210 4.47 -1.15 -16.24
CA LYS A 210 3.57 -1.45 -17.36
C LYS A 210 3.13 -0.20 -18.09
N THR A 211 3.21 0.97 -17.45
CA THR A 211 2.89 2.25 -18.07
C THR A 211 4.02 2.78 -18.95
N ARG A 212 3.67 3.50 -20.01
CA ARG A 212 4.59 4.09 -20.98
C ARG A 212 4.31 5.57 -21.17
N LEU A 213 5.32 6.30 -21.63
CA LEU A 213 5.16 7.71 -22.01
C LEU A 213 4.11 7.83 -23.13
N GLY A 214 3.17 8.76 -22.97
CA GLY A 214 2.07 8.98 -23.92
C GLY A 214 0.87 8.05 -23.74
N GLU A 215 0.94 7.07 -22.86
CA GLU A 215 -0.16 6.16 -22.57
C GLU A 215 -1.19 6.82 -21.64
N TYR A 216 -2.47 6.46 -21.80
CA TYR A 216 -3.54 6.94 -20.96
C TYR A 216 -3.63 6.10 -19.68
N ALA A 217 -3.30 6.68 -18.54
CA ALA A 217 -3.43 6.08 -17.23
C ALA A 217 -4.85 6.30 -16.67
N GLN A 218 -5.54 5.22 -16.35
CA GLN A 218 -6.85 5.27 -15.70
C GLN A 218 -6.69 5.34 -14.18
N SER A 219 -7.59 6.07 -13.52
CA SER A 219 -7.69 6.11 -12.05
C SER A 219 -8.55 4.96 -11.52
N GLY A 220 -8.40 4.66 -10.23
CA GLY A 220 -9.18 3.63 -9.53
C GLY A 220 -8.50 2.28 -9.44
N VAL A 221 -9.29 1.24 -9.14
CA VAL A 221 -8.79 -0.13 -9.00
C VAL A 221 -8.55 -0.72 -10.38
N LEU A 222 -7.29 -0.98 -10.68
CA LEU A 222 -6.87 -1.55 -11.97
C LEU A 222 -6.65 -3.06 -11.80
N SER A 223 -7.15 -3.86 -12.74
CA SER A 223 -6.83 -5.30 -12.84
C SER A 223 -5.33 -5.53 -13.07
N THR A 224 -4.66 -4.57 -13.70
CA THR A 224 -3.23 -4.57 -13.94
C THR A 224 -2.67 -3.22 -13.45
N PRO A 225 -1.83 -3.21 -12.40
CA PRO A 225 -1.27 -1.97 -11.88
C PRO A 225 -0.32 -1.32 -12.90
N LEU A 226 -0.21 0.02 -12.84
CA LEU A 226 0.69 0.78 -13.71
C LEU A 226 2.16 0.47 -13.41
N MET A 227 2.49 0.29 -12.12
CA MET A 227 3.80 -0.18 -11.66
C MET A 227 3.63 -1.11 -10.47
N LEU A 228 4.53 -2.09 -10.32
CA LEU A 228 4.72 -2.88 -9.12
C LEU A 228 5.99 -2.40 -8.42
N PHE A 229 5.87 -2.21 -7.13
CA PHE A 229 6.90 -1.66 -6.27
C PHE A 229 7.01 -2.45 -4.97
N GLY A 230 8.19 -2.53 -4.37
CA GLY A 230 8.36 -3.21 -3.10
C GLY A 230 9.75 -3.01 -2.52
N ASP A 231 9.90 -3.25 -1.22
CA ASP A 231 11.19 -3.26 -0.56
C ASP A 231 11.87 -4.62 -0.76
N ASP A 232 12.99 -4.62 -1.46
CA ASP A 232 13.80 -5.80 -1.76
C ASP A 232 15.04 -5.94 -0.86
N THR A 233 15.11 -5.20 0.24
CA THR A 233 16.22 -5.30 1.21
C THR A 233 16.20 -6.65 1.92
N ARG A 234 15.02 -7.20 2.15
CA ARG A 234 14.76 -8.59 2.52
C ARG A 234 13.68 -9.15 1.60
N LEU A 235 13.78 -10.42 1.30
CA LEU A 235 12.73 -11.11 0.55
C LEU A 235 11.91 -11.98 1.49
N HIS A 236 10.63 -12.02 1.22
CA HIS A 236 9.70 -12.93 1.86
C HIS A 236 9.35 -14.08 0.93
N VAL A 237 9.03 -15.21 1.51
CA VAL A 237 8.39 -16.33 0.82
C VAL A 237 7.02 -16.54 1.44
N ARG A 238 5.99 -16.30 0.68
CA ARG A 238 4.63 -16.65 1.06
C ARG A 238 4.38 -18.09 0.68
N VAL A 239 4.20 -18.93 1.68
CA VAL A 239 4.03 -20.37 1.55
C VAL A 239 2.57 -20.73 1.72
N ASP A 240 2.01 -21.44 0.74
CA ASP A 240 0.65 -21.94 0.76
C ASP A 240 0.62 -23.37 1.29
N ILE A 241 0.18 -23.55 2.54
CA ILE A 241 0.02 -24.88 3.17
C ILE A 241 -1.42 -25.35 2.92
N ASP A 242 -1.58 -26.58 2.43
CA ASP A 242 -2.91 -27.17 2.24
C ASP A 242 -3.67 -27.27 3.56
N GLU A 243 -4.99 -27.00 3.55
CA GLU A 243 -5.86 -27.04 4.73
C GLU A 243 -5.78 -28.40 5.46
N ASN A 244 -5.62 -29.50 4.70
CA ASN A 244 -5.50 -30.83 5.28
C ASN A 244 -4.24 -31.04 6.12
N ASP A 245 -3.17 -30.28 5.86
CA ASP A 245 -1.89 -30.31 6.58
C ASP A 245 -1.73 -29.14 7.56
N ALA A 246 -2.60 -28.11 7.49
CA ALA A 246 -2.52 -26.91 8.30
C ALA A 246 -2.52 -27.20 9.82
N TRP A 247 -3.21 -28.24 10.27
CA TRP A 247 -3.25 -28.65 11.69
C TRP A 247 -1.92 -29.17 12.21
N ARG A 248 -0.98 -29.57 11.32
CA ARG A 248 0.36 -30.05 11.67
C ARG A 248 1.37 -28.91 11.79
N PHE A 249 1.05 -27.77 11.19
CA PHE A 249 1.90 -26.61 11.21
C PHE A 249 1.96 -26.01 12.62
N GLN A 250 3.16 -25.64 13.04
CA GLN A 250 3.41 -24.91 14.29
C GLN A 250 4.04 -23.57 13.96
N PRO A 251 3.53 -22.46 14.50
CA PRO A 251 4.18 -21.16 14.38
C PRO A 251 5.65 -21.22 14.86
N CYS A 252 6.52 -20.45 14.20
CA CYS A 252 7.95 -20.45 14.46
C CYS A 252 8.70 -21.75 14.11
N ALA A 253 8.05 -22.70 13.44
CA ALA A 253 8.73 -23.92 12.98
C ALA A 253 9.87 -23.60 12.00
N PRO A 254 11.02 -24.27 12.11
CA PRO A 254 12.10 -24.15 11.14
C PRO A 254 11.61 -24.55 9.74
N ALA A 255 12.07 -23.81 8.73
CA ALA A 255 11.74 -24.09 7.35
C ALA A 255 12.97 -23.95 6.45
N VAL A 256 12.97 -24.73 5.36
CA VAL A 256 14.00 -24.66 4.33
C VAL A 256 13.31 -24.55 2.98
N ALA A 257 13.70 -23.55 2.20
CA ALA A 257 13.23 -23.39 0.84
C ALA A 257 14.29 -23.86 -0.16
N SER A 258 13.84 -24.47 -1.25
CA SER A 258 14.66 -24.79 -2.41
C SER A 258 14.10 -24.14 -3.67
N VAL A 259 14.97 -23.80 -4.60
CA VAL A 259 14.55 -23.23 -5.89
C VAL A 259 13.84 -24.31 -6.69
N ARG A 260 12.64 -24.01 -7.18
CA ARG A 260 11.89 -24.94 -8.03
C ARG A 260 12.71 -25.28 -9.29
N GLY A 261 12.92 -26.58 -9.52
CA GLY A 261 13.74 -27.08 -10.62
C GLY A 261 15.22 -27.26 -10.28
N ASN A 262 15.72 -26.77 -9.14
CA ASN A 262 17.06 -27.07 -8.64
C ASN A 262 17.07 -27.23 -7.11
N PRO A 263 16.79 -28.44 -6.60
CA PRO A 263 16.69 -28.70 -5.16
C PRO A 263 18.01 -28.60 -4.39
N GLU A 264 19.16 -28.52 -5.08
CA GLU A 264 20.47 -28.32 -4.44
C GLU A 264 20.64 -26.88 -3.93
N ILE A 265 19.97 -25.92 -4.56
CA ILE A 265 20.01 -24.53 -4.14
C ILE A 265 18.96 -24.33 -3.02
N LYS A 266 19.43 -24.32 -1.77
CA LYS A 266 18.59 -24.26 -0.57
C LYS A 266 18.97 -23.07 0.29
N THR A 267 17.97 -22.51 1.00
CA THR A 267 18.20 -21.48 2.04
C THR A 267 17.33 -21.77 3.26
N PRO A 268 17.85 -21.57 4.48
CA PRO A 268 17.04 -21.58 5.67
C PRO A 268 16.12 -20.34 5.68
N LEU A 269 14.92 -20.53 6.16
CA LEU A 269 13.91 -19.48 6.25
C LEU A 269 13.68 -19.10 7.72
N GLN A 270 13.44 -17.82 7.96
CA GLN A 270 13.05 -17.28 9.26
C GLN A 270 11.55 -16.98 9.24
N TYR A 271 10.81 -17.52 10.20
CA TYR A 271 9.38 -17.26 10.35
C TYR A 271 9.12 -15.77 10.60
N VAL A 272 8.12 -15.22 9.93
CA VAL A 272 7.66 -13.83 10.10
C VAL A 272 6.28 -13.82 10.74
N ARG A 273 5.29 -14.41 10.07
CA ARG A 273 3.90 -14.46 10.53
C ARG A 273 3.12 -15.58 9.82
N THR A 274 1.96 -15.89 10.37
CA THR A 274 0.92 -16.68 9.72
C THR A 274 -0.29 -15.79 9.52
N ASP A 275 -0.82 -15.76 8.31
CA ASP A 275 -2.06 -15.07 8.04
C ASP A 275 -3.23 -15.96 8.53
N PRO A 276 -4.08 -15.49 9.45
CA PRO A 276 -5.05 -16.32 10.16
C PRO A 276 -6.28 -16.68 9.30
N ASP A 277 -6.28 -16.33 8.02
CA ASP A 277 -7.36 -16.62 7.08
C ASP A 277 -6.97 -17.77 6.14
N VAL A 278 -7.89 -18.72 5.95
CA VAL A 278 -7.73 -19.84 5.02
C VAL A 278 -8.44 -19.49 3.73
N ILE A 279 -7.66 -19.18 2.70
CA ILE A 279 -8.15 -18.69 1.42
C ILE A 279 -8.22 -19.81 0.37
N PRO A 280 -9.08 -19.68 -0.67
CA PRO A 280 -9.05 -20.57 -1.82
C PRO A 280 -7.68 -20.52 -2.51
N LYS A 281 -7.14 -21.67 -2.87
CA LYS A 281 -5.86 -21.75 -3.58
C LYS A 281 -5.97 -21.04 -4.94
N ALA A 282 -5.18 -19.99 -5.14
CA ALA A 282 -5.09 -19.32 -6.42
C ALA A 282 -4.25 -20.19 -7.38
N THR A 283 -4.88 -20.73 -8.43
CA THR A 283 -4.15 -21.41 -9.52
C THR A 283 -3.51 -20.34 -10.42
N LEU A 284 -2.19 -20.47 -10.65
CA LEU A 284 -1.44 -19.57 -11.54
C LEU A 284 -1.81 -19.72 -13.04
N THR A 285 -2.65 -20.67 -13.40
CA THR A 285 -3.19 -20.82 -14.75
C THR A 285 -4.39 -19.89 -14.90
N GLY A 286 -4.27 -18.89 -15.78
CA GLY A 286 -5.22 -17.79 -15.98
C GLY A 286 -6.62 -18.13 -16.47
N ASP A 287 -7.10 -19.33 -16.24
CA ASP A 287 -8.48 -19.76 -16.49
C ASP A 287 -9.25 -19.82 -15.17
N THR A 288 -10.04 -18.76 -14.94
CA THR A 288 -10.87 -18.55 -13.74
C THR A 288 -12.04 -19.54 -13.59
N THR A 289 -12.17 -20.52 -14.47
CA THR A 289 -13.29 -21.45 -14.51
C THR A 289 -13.07 -22.75 -13.74
N GLN A 290 -11.85 -23.07 -13.31
CA GLN A 290 -11.60 -24.26 -12.51
C GLN A 290 -11.59 -23.87 -11.02
N ARG A 291 -12.75 -23.93 -10.37
CA ARG A 291 -12.87 -23.94 -8.91
C ARG A 291 -12.15 -25.18 -8.37
N THR A 292 -10.95 -25.00 -7.90
CA THR A 292 -10.31 -25.99 -7.04
C THR A 292 -10.85 -25.76 -5.64
N ASP A 293 -11.56 -26.76 -5.08
CA ASP A 293 -12.08 -26.73 -3.70
C ASP A 293 -10.96 -26.80 -2.64
N SER A 294 -9.69 -26.71 -3.04
CA SER A 294 -8.58 -26.71 -2.11
C SER A 294 -8.34 -25.31 -1.52
N ARG A 295 -8.28 -25.26 -0.20
CA ARG A 295 -7.99 -24.05 0.58
C ARG A 295 -6.59 -24.15 1.16
N VAL A 296 -5.97 -23.00 1.41
CA VAL A 296 -4.59 -22.93 1.91
C VAL A 296 -4.47 -21.94 3.07
N LEU A 297 -3.65 -22.33 4.04
CA LEU A 297 -3.15 -21.44 5.08
C LEU A 297 -1.88 -20.77 4.58
N GLN A 298 -1.82 -19.44 4.66
CA GLN A 298 -0.65 -18.69 4.22
C GLN A 298 0.30 -18.41 5.37
N VAL A 299 1.56 -18.78 5.18
CA VAL A 299 2.64 -18.57 6.15
C VAL A 299 3.77 -17.80 5.47
N ILE A 300 4.19 -16.72 6.12
CA ILE A 300 5.22 -15.84 5.60
C ILE A 300 6.53 -16.11 6.32
N TYR A 301 7.55 -16.40 5.53
CA TYR A 301 8.93 -16.54 5.96
C TYR A 301 9.80 -15.47 5.30
N SER A 302 10.93 -15.15 5.90
CA SER A 302 11.93 -14.23 5.33
C SER A 302 13.26 -14.92 5.11
N PHE A 303 14.02 -14.44 4.13
CA PHE A 303 15.40 -14.83 3.89
C PHE A 303 16.22 -13.65 3.36
N ASP A 304 17.55 -13.77 3.41
CA ASP A 304 18.47 -12.77 2.88
C ASP A 304 18.59 -12.94 1.36
N PRO A 305 18.26 -11.93 0.54
CA PRO A 305 18.40 -11.99 -0.91
C PRO A 305 19.85 -12.25 -1.38
N ALA A 306 20.85 -11.89 -0.57
CA ALA A 306 22.26 -12.19 -0.89
C ALA A 306 22.58 -13.69 -0.86
N SER A 307 21.75 -14.51 -0.20
CA SER A 307 21.95 -15.96 -0.11
C SER A 307 21.65 -16.70 -1.41
N LEU A 308 20.74 -16.16 -2.23
CA LEU A 308 20.27 -16.79 -3.47
C LEU A 308 19.97 -15.75 -4.56
N PRO A 309 20.33 -16.00 -5.83
CA PRO A 309 19.98 -15.14 -6.95
C PRO A 309 18.51 -15.34 -7.36
N LEU A 310 17.58 -14.86 -6.56
CA LEU A 310 16.15 -15.00 -6.77
C LEU A 310 15.50 -13.68 -7.15
N TYR A 311 14.42 -13.76 -7.92
CA TYR A 311 13.60 -12.65 -8.32
C TYR A 311 12.23 -12.71 -7.62
N VAL A 312 11.67 -11.54 -7.33
CA VAL A 312 10.28 -11.43 -6.87
C VAL A 312 9.33 -12.05 -7.90
N GLY A 313 8.37 -12.86 -7.44
CA GLY A 313 7.47 -13.64 -8.27
C GLY A 313 7.96 -15.05 -8.60
N GLN A 314 9.20 -15.41 -8.25
CA GLN A 314 9.73 -16.73 -8.48
C GLN A 314 9.13 -17.74 -7.49
N MET A 315 8.92 -18.98 -7.95
CA MET A 315 8.39 -20.06 -7.10
C MET A 315 9.52 -20.84 -6.43
N MET A 316 9.27 -21.19 -5.17
CA MET A 316 10.13 -22.05 -4.36
C MET A 316 9.34 -23.24 -3.82
N ASP A 317 10.03 -24.30 -3.55
CA ASP A 317 9.49 -25.47 -2.85
C ASP A 317 9.96 -25.41 -1.39
N VAL A 318 9.01 -25.31 -0.45
CA VAL A 318 9.30 -25.08 0.96
C VAL A 318 8.91 -26.29 1.79
N LEU A 319 9.85 -26.71 2.64
CA LEU A 319 9.68 -27.75 3.64
C LEU A 319 9.69 -27.10 5.02
N ILE A 320 8.60 -27.27 5.77
CA ILE A 320 8.43 -26.71 7.12
C ILE A 320 8.39 -27.88 8.09
N GLU A 321 9.20 -27.85 9.13
CA GLU A 321 9.15 -28.85 10.19
C GLU A 321 7.75 -28.91 10.82
N ALA A 322 7.20 -30.10 10.97
CA ALA A 322 5.84 -30.30 11.43
C ALA A 322 5.71 -31.51 12.34
N ALA A 323 4.63 -31.54 13.10
CA ALA A 323 4.29 -32.69 13.94
C ALA A 323 4.13 -33.97 13.11
N PRO A 324 4.58 -35.15 13.59
CA PRO A 324 4.44 -36.40 12.90
C PRO A 324 2.95 -36.79 12.72
N ASN A 325 2.64 -37.43 11.60
CA ASN A 325 1.30 -37.99 11.34
C ASN A 325 0.94 -39.01 12.43
N GLY A 326 -0.02 -38.70 13.28
CA GLY A 326 -0.48 -39.61 14.36
C GLY A 326 -0.20 -39.14 15.79
N GLY A 327 0.47 -37.98 15.98
CA GLY A 327 0.68 -37.35 17.30
C GLY A 327 -0.54 -36.58 17.79
N ALA A 328 -1.00 -36.87 19.02
CA ALA A 328 -2.21 -36.34 19.61
C ALA A 328 -2.29 -34.83 19.65
N LYS A 329 -3.44 -34.30 19.19
CA LYS A 329 -4.18 -33.13 19.75
C LYS A 329 -3.37 -32.05 20.45
N SER A 330 -2.60 -31.27 19.71
CA SER A 330 -2.36 -29.88 20.06
C SER A 330 -3.12 -29.03 19.04
N GLY A 331 -4.23 -28.45 19.49
CA GLY A 331 -4.95 -27.46 18.66
C GLY A 331 -4.03 -26.30 18.29
N PRO A 332 -4.41 -25.44 17.34
CA PRO A 332 -3.58 -24.32 16.89
C PRO A 332 -3.17 -23.46 18.08
N GLN A 333 -1.91 -23.59 18.50
CA GLN A 333 -1.35 -22.71 19.50
C GLN A 333 -0.94 -21.41 18.79
N HIS A 334 -1.71 -20.35 19.00
CA HIS A 334 -1.25 -19.01 18.67
C HIS A 334 -0.12 -18.64 19.63
N PRO A 335 1.12 -18.42 19.18
CA PRO A 335 2.18 -17.96 20.05
C PRO A 335 1.88 -16.51 20.46
N ALA A 336 1.84 -16.28 21.75
CA ALA A 336 1.70 -14.95 22.34
C ALA A 336 3.06 -14.22 22.35
N GLY A 337 3.76 -14.06 21.18
CA GLY A 337 5.00 -13.30 21.14
C GLY A 337 5.93 -13.64 19.95
N PRO A 338 6.93 -12.78 19.66
CA PRO A 338 7.91 -13.04 18.61
C PRO A 338 8.76 -14.28 18.95
N CYS A 339 9.13 -15.04 17.91
CA CYS A 339 9.87 -16.33 17.99
C CYS A 339 11.25 -16.30 18.71
N GLY A 340 11.58 -15.25 19.43
CA GLY A 340 12.91 -15.03 20.01
C GLY A 340 13.33 -15.95 21.17
N ASP A 341 12.43 -16.68 21.82
CA ASP A 341 12.74 -17.40 23.09
C ASP A 341 12.85 -18.92 22.99
N LEU A 342 12.67 -19.52 21.83
CA LEU A 342 12.71 -20.99 21.68
C LEU A 342 14.12 -21.56 21.40
N ALA A 343 15.13 -20.73 21.14
CA ALA A 343 16.51 -21.17 20.83
C ALA A 343 17.40 -21.43 22.07
N SER A 344 16.93 -21.23 23.32
CA SER A 344 17.73 -21.43 24.53
C SER A 344 17.12 -22.45 25.51
N GLY A 345 16.74 -23.60 24.99
CA GLY A 345 16.32 -24.74 25.80
C GLY A 345 17.49 -25.41 26.53
N ASN A 346 18.22 -24.70 27.38
CA ASN A 346 19.09 -25.33 28.36
C ASN A 346 19.35 -24.36 29.55
N ARG A 347 18.34 -24.15 30.40
CA ARG A 347 18.57 -23.60 31.73
C ARG A 347 18.30 -24.69 32.77
N LYS A 348 19.43 -25.21 33.33
CA LYS A 348 19.43 -25.99 34.54
C LYS A 348 18.63 -25.27 35.61
N ALA A 349 17.66 -25.98 36.18
CA ALA A 349 16.96 -25.55 37.38
C ALA A 349 17.97 -25.33 38.53
N GLN A 350 18.13 -24.10 39.01
CA GLN A 350 18.74 -23.83 40.31
C GLN A 350 17.64 -23.83 41.39
N PRO A 351 17.85 -24.48 42.52
CA PRO A 351 16.89 -24.50 43.60
C PRO A 351 16.86 -23.15 44.32
N VAL A 352 15.66 -22.59 44.47
CA VAL A 352 15.43 -21.40 45.30
C VAL A 352 15.58 -21.78 46.75
N ASN A 353 16.66 -21.31 47.34
CA ASN A 353 16.91 -21.42 48.79
C ASN A 353 16.10 -20.33 49.51
N GLY A 354 15.20 -20.77 50.39
CA GLY A 354 14.42 -19.89 51.25
C GLY A 354 15.29 -19.15 52.22
N ARG A 355 14.99 -17.89 52.45
CA ARG A 355 15.36 -17.17 53.68
C ARG A 355 14.15 -16.42 54.21
N LYS A 356 13.79 -16.86 55.42
CA LYS A 356 12.96 -16.14 56.37
C LYS A 356 13.67 -14.82 56.77
N HIS A 357 12.98 -13.73 56.78
CA HIS A 357 12.83 -12.81 57.90
C HIS A 357 11.69 -11.86 57.63
#